data_4fefa3b4c1134e1dced6a1fca36f8adf
#
_entry.id   4fefa3b4c1134e1dced6a1fca36f8adf
#
_cell.length_a   1.000
_cell.length_b   1.000
_cell.length_c   1.000
_cell.angle_alpha   90.00
_cell.angle_beta   90.00
_cell.angle_gamma   90.00
#
_symmetry.space_group_name_H-M   'P 1'
#
loop_
_entity.id
_entity.type
_entity.pdbx_description
1 polymer ?
#
loop_
_entity_poly.entity_id
_entity_poly.type
_entity_poly.pdbx_seq_one_letter_code
_entity_poly.pdbx_strand_id
1 'polypeptide(L)'
;MKILDAWSMGKAIVSTSIGCEGLETVDGQNILVRDDPTDFAEAVVQVLRDGSLRERLGRAGRTTAAEIYAWPVVGEKLNAFYRQLV
;
A
#
# COMPACT_ATOMS: atom_id res chain seq x y z
N MET A 1 4.52 9.73 0.86
CA MET A 1 4.94 8.41 0.37
C MET A 1 3.98 7.97 -0.73
N LYS A 2 4.50 7.54 -1.87
CA LYS A 2 3.69 7.27 -3.06
C LYS A 2 2.68 6.13 -2.90
N ILE A 3 3.05 5.05 -2.23
CA ILE A 3 2.15 3.92 -2.00
C ILE A 3 0.99 4.34 -1.09
N LEU A 4 1.30 5.07 -0.04
CA LEU A 4 0.29 5.54 0.90
C LEU A 4 -0.70 6.48 0.23
N ASP A 5 -0.21 7.37 -0.64
CA ASP A 5 -1.05 8.28 -1.41
C ASP A 5 -1.96 7.50 -2.37
N ALA A 6 -1.43 6.51 -3.07
CA ALA A 6 -2.21 5.68 -3.97
C ALA A 6 -3.26 4.85 -3.23
N TRP A 7 -2.92 4.31 -2.07
CA TRP A 7 -3.88 3.61 -1.21
C TRP A 7 -5.03 4.53 -0.76
N SER A 8 -4.71 5.78 -0.38
CA SER A 8 -5.73 6.75 0.04
C SER A 8 -6.75 7.01 -1.07
N MET A 9 -6.32 6.90 -2.31
CA MET A 9 -7.18 7.06 -3.49
C MET A 9 -7.87 5.77 -3.92
N GLY A 10 -7.69 4.68 -3.18
CA GLY A 10 -8.31 3.39 -3.49
C GLY A 10 -7.73 2.70 -4.72
N LYS A 11 -6.47 2.96 -5.05
CA LYS A 11 -5.82 2.35 -6.21
C LYS A 11 -5.21 1.00 -5.88
N ALA A 12 -5.29 0.06 -6.81
CA ALA A 12 -4.61 -1.22 -6.72
C ALA A 12 -3.12 -1.03 -7.00
N ILE A 13 -2.27 -1.68 -6.22
CA ILE A 13 -0.82 -1.51 -6.29
C ILE A 13 -0.13 -2.86 -6.47
N VAL A 14 0.85 -2.88 -7.36
CA VAL A 14 1.84 -3.95 -7.46
C VAL A 14 3.19 -3.33 -7.10
N SER A 15 3.92 -3.95 -6.20
CA SER A 15 5.22 -3.44 -5.73
C SER A 15 6.21 -4.58 -5.52
N THR A 16 7.47 -4.21 -5.36
CA THR A 16 8.51 -5.12 -4.85
C THR A 16 8.51 -5.07 -3.33
N SER A 17 9.14 -6.06 -2.67
CA SER A 17 9.26 -6.06 -1.21
C SER A 17 10.07 -4.86 -0.72
N ILE A 18 11.07 -4.42 -1.46
CA ILE A 18 11.84 -3.21 -1.14
C ILE A 18 10.97 -1.96 -1.29
N GLY A 19 10.18 -1.89 -2.37
CA GLY A 19 9.34 -0.73 -2.64
C GLY A 19 8.27 -0.47 -1.60
N CYS A 20 7.79 -1.51 -0.91
CA CYS A 20 6.76 -1.38 0.13
C CYS A 20 7.32 -1.61 1.55
N GLU A 21 8.64 -1.63 1.70
CA GLU A 21 9.27 -1.83 2.99
C GLU A 21 8.84 -0.77 4.00
N GLY A 22 8.54 -1.20 5.21
CA GLY A 22 8.10 -0.31 6.28
C GLY A 22 6.60 0.00 6.30
N LEU A 23 5.84 -0.50 5.32
CA LEU A 23 4.39 -0.36 5.28
C LEU A 23 3.68 -1.62 5.78
N GLU A 24 2.46 -1.45 6.24
CA GLU A 24 1.62 -2.57 6.67
C GLU A 24 0.99 -3.26 5.46
N THR A 25 1.83 -3.94 4.68
CA THR A 25 1.40 -4.64 3.47
C THR A 25 1.08 -6.10 3.77
N VAL A 26 0.00 -6.58 3.17
CA VAL A 26 -0.36 -8.00 3.18
C VAL A 26 -0.57 -8.42 1.74
N ASP A 27 0.36 -9.21 1.21
CA ASP A 27 0.31 -9.68 -0.18
C ASP A 27 -1.00 -10.40 -0.47
N GLY A 28 -1.63 -10.04 -1.57
CA GLY A 28 -2.91 -10.58 -1.98
C GLY A 28 -4.13 -9.95 -1.31
N GLN A 29 -3.95 -9.10 -0.31
CA GLN A 29 -5.03 -8.40 0.38
C GLN A 29 -5.09 -6.92 0.02
N ASN A 30 -4.06 -6.15 0.35
CA ASN A 30 -4.02 -4.72 0.07
C ASN A 30 -2.97 -4.32 -0.96
N ILE A 31 -2.17 -5.25 -1.42
CA ILE A 31 -1.12 -5.04 -2.40
C ILE A 31 -0.75 -6.39 -3.03
N LEU A 32 -0.15 -6.38 -4.21
CA LEU A 32 0.56 -7.53 -4.75
C LEU A 32 2.05 -7.26 -4.69
N VAL A 33 2.79 -8.13 -4.00
CA VAL A 33 4.24 -8.02 -3.85
C VAL A 33 4.92 -9.06 -4.72
N ARG A 34 5.71 -8.62 -5.68
CA ARG A 34 6.42 -9.49 -6.62
C ARG A 34 7.83 -8.94 -6.83
N ASP A 35 8.84 -9.75 -6.56
CA ASP A 35 10.24 -9.36 -6.69
C ASP A 35 10.84 -9.80 -8.01
N ASP A 36 10.38 -10.91 -8.57
CA ASP A 36 10.82 -11.38 -9.88
C ASP A 36 10.20 -10.50 -10.99
N PRO A 37 11.01 -10.01 -11.96
CA PRO A 37 10.49 -9.14 -13.02
C PRO A 37 9.35 -9.75 -13.86
N THR A 38 9.40 -11.04 -14.14
CA THR A 38 8.37 -11.74 -14.90
C THR A 38 7.09 -11.82 -14.08
N ASP A 39 7.18 -12.20 -12.81
CA ASP A 39 6.04 -12.28 -11.89
C ASP A 39 5.42 -10.89 -11.66
N PHE A 40 6.27 -9.87 -11.58
CA PHE A 40 5.80 -8.48 -11.44
C PHE A 40 4.98 -8.07 -12.68
N ALA A 41 5.48 -8.34 -13.87
CA ALA A 41 4.77 -8.02 -15.11
C ALA A 41 3.44 -8.78 -15.21
N GLU A 42 3.41 -10.05 -14.84
CA GLU A 42 2.19 -10.85 -14.81
C GLU A 42 1.17 -10.30 -13.82
N ALA A 43 1.62 -9.87 -12.64
CA ALA A 43 0.74 -9.26 -11.64
C ALA A 43 0.12 -7.96 -12.14
N VAL A 44 0.91 -7.12 -12.83
CA VAL A 44 0.40 -5.88 -13.44
C VAL A 44 -0.69 -6.20 -14.47
N VAL A 45 -0.45 -7.18 -15.34
CA VAL A 45 -1.44 -7.60 -16.35
C VAL A 45 -2.70 -8.13 -15.67
N GLN A 46 -2.55 -8.93 -14.61
CA GLN A 46 -3.68 -9.47 -13.86
C GLN A 46 -4.55 -8.36 -13.27
N VAL A 47 -3.93 -7.37 -12.65
CA VAL A 47 -4.64 -6.22 -12.08
C VAL A 47 -5.37 -5.43 -13.17
N LEU A 48 -4.74 -5.24 -14.33
CA LEU A 48 -5.37 -4.52 -15.44
C LEU A 48 -6.56 -5.28 -16.04
N ARG A 49 -6.53 -6.60 -16.03
CA ARG A 49 -7.58 -7.44 -16.64
C ARG A 49 -8.69 -7.82 -15.68
N ASP A 50 -8.41 -7.88 -14.38
CA ASP A 50 -9.37 -8.34 -13.39
C ASP A 50 -9.88 -7.16 -12.55
N GLY A 51 -11.05 -6.64 -12.93
CA GLY A 51 -11.68 -5.52 -12.23
C GLY A 51 -12.04 -5.84 -10.78
N SER A 52 -12.44 -7.08 -10.50
CA SER A 52 -12.78 -7.50 -9.13
C SER A 52 -11.55 -7.52 -8.23
N LEU A 53 -10.42 -8.04 -8.74
CA LEU A 53 -9.15 -8.02 -8.02
C LEU A 53 -8.70 -6.59 -7.76
N ARG A 54 -8.74 -5.76 -8.79
CA ARG A 54 -8.36 -4.34 -8.71
C ARG A 54 -9.18 -3.60 -7.66
N GLU A 55 -10.48 -3.80 -7.66
CA GLU A 55 -11.38 -3.17 -6.70
C GLU A 55 -11.12 -3.67 -5.27
N ARG A 56 -10.91 -4.96 -5.10
CA ARG A 56 -10.64 -5.55 -3.78
C ARG A 56 -9.32 -5.05 -3.19
N LEU A 57 -8.26 -5.02 -3.99
CA LEU A 57 -6.96 -4.50 -3.56
C LEU A 57 -7.04 -3.01 -3.23
N GLY A 58 -7.71 -2.24 -4.07
CA GLY A 58 -7.88 -0.80 -3.87
C GLY A 58 -8.67 -0.48 -2.61
N ARG A 59 -9.73 -1.23 -2.34
CA ARG A 59 -10.56 -1.04 -1.14
C ARG A 59 -9.77 -1.40 0.11
N ALA A 60 -9.07 -2.53 0.12
CA ALA A 60 -8.26 -2.95 1.24
C ALA A 60 -7.11 -1.96 1.52
N GLY A 61 -6.45 -1.46 0.46
CA GLY A 61 -5.42 -0.46 0.58
C GLY A 61 -5.95 0.85 1.15
N ARG A 62 -7.11 1.28 0.71
CA ARG A 62 -7.77 2.48 1.25
C ARG A 62 -8.10 2.33 2.73
N THR A 63 -8.57 1.16 3.15
CA THR A 63 -8.82 0.87 4.56
C THR A 63 -7.52 0.95 5.37
N THR A 64 -6.44 0.36 4.88
CA THR A 64 -5.13 0.42 5.52
C THR A 64 -4.64 1.86 5.64
N ALA A 65 -4.76 2.66 4.59
CA ALA A 65 -4.37 4.07 4.61
C ALA A 65 -5.20 4.87 5.63
N ALA A 66 -6.50 4.62 5.69
CA ALA A 66 -7.38 5.30 6.65
C ALA A 66 -7.00 4.96 8.10
N GLU A 67 -6.61 3.72 8.36
CA GLU A 67 -6.13 3.31 9.69
C GLU A 67 -4.82 4.01 10.06
N ILE A 68 -3.89 4.13 9.10
CA ILE A 68 -2.62 4.82 9.30
C ILE A 68 -2.83 6.30 9.58
N TYR A 69 -3.79 6.93 8.89
CA TYR A 69 -4.11 8.34 9.05
C TYR A 69 -5.16 8.62 10.13
N ALA A 70 -5.64 7.59 10.86
CA ALA A 70 -6.54 7.80 11.98
C ALA A 70 -5.87 8.67 13.05
N TRP A 71 -6.65 9.59 13.64
CA TRP A 71 -6.11 10.64 14.48
C TRP A 71 -5.11 10.18 15.56
N PRO A 72 -5.37 9.15 16.38
CA PRO A 72 -4.40 8.76 17.41
C PRO A 72 -3.09 8.24 16.81
N VAL A 73 -3.18 7.47 15.71
CA VAL A 73 -2.01 6.87 15.07
C VAL A 73 -1.15 7.94 14.41
N VAL A 74 -1.76 8.85 13.67
CA VAL A 74 -1.06 9.95 13.01
C VAL A 74 -0.41 10.86 14.04
N GLY A 75 -1.13 11.20 15.11
CA GLY A 75 -0.59 12.05 16.19
C GLY A 75 0.64 11.44 16.84
N GLU A 76 0.61 10.16 17.14
CA GLU A 76 1.76 9.44 17.72
C GLU A 76 2.95 9.41 16.76
N LYS A 77 2.71 9.11 15.49
CA LYS A 77 3.78 9.05 14.49
C LYS A 77 4.41 10.42 14.26
N LEU A 78 3.62 11.46 14.19
CA LEU A 78 4.12 12.83 14.04
C LEU A 78 4.94 13.26 15.25
N ASN A 79 4.48 12.97 16.45
CA ASN A 79 5.22 13.27 17.66
C ASN A 79 6.57 12.55 17.70
N ALA A 80 6.59 11.27 17.35
CA ALA A 80 7.83 10.51 17.27
C ALA A 80 8.78 11.11 16.23
N PHE A 81 8.27 11.51 15.09
CA PHE A 81 9.05 12.15 14.03
C PHE A 81 9.66 13.48 14.50
N TYR A 82 8.87 14.33 15.12
CA TYR A 82 9.35 15.61 15.64
C TYR A 82 10.39 15.43 16.74
N ARG A 83 10.23 14.44 17.60
CA ARG A 83 11.22 14.13 18.63
C ARG A 83 12.57 13.72 18.04
N GLN A 84 12.56 13.06 16.90
CA GLN A 84 13.80 12.68 16.20
C GLN A 84 14.49 13.88 15.57
N LEU A 85 13.74 14.88 15.16
CA LEU A 85 14.28 16.09 14.51
C LEU A 85 14.86 17.09 15.53
N VAL A 86 14.40 17.06 16.75
CA VAL A 86 14.81 17.96 17.82
C VAL A 86 15.89 17.32 18.68
#